data_b7d06be6581fcb4da1c6ad466e9363c0
#
_entry.id   b7d06be6581fcb4da1c6ad466e9363c0
#
_cell.length_a   1.000
_cell.length_b   1.000
_cell.length_c   1.000
_cell.angle_alpha   90.00
_cell.angle_beta   90.00
_cell.angle_gamma   90.00
#
_symmetry.space_group_name_H-M   'P 1'
#
loop_
_entity.id
_entity.type
_entity.pdbx_description
1 polymer ?
#
loop_
_entity_poly.entity_id
_entity_poly.type
_entity_poly.pdbx_seq_one_letter_code
_entity_poly.pdbx_strand_id
1 'polypeptide(L)'
;MEIRTTKYDEVEKELGKVKPDLLDKSATYQGAYFKDKLVGVVSYVEHPNHVYLGHAFVIDEHRGKGIYKLLWEYRNMKVKELGKPLIAHCNVSSLKHFLNNGFILDKGLFLVIKNVE
;
A
#
# COMPACT_ATOMS: atom_id res chain seq x y z
N MET A 1 -6.64 -2.99 16.92
CA MET A 1 -5.79 -2.86 15.71
C MET A 1 -5.43 -1.39 15.54
N GLU A 2 -4.16 -1.09 15.51
CA GLU A 2 -3.67 0.27 15.31
C GLU A 2 -3.03 0.39 13.94
N ILE A 3 -3.33 1.48 13.20
CA ILE A 3 -2.70 1.80 11.93
C ILE A 3 -1.92 3.09 12.12
N ARG A 4 -0.63 3.08 11.79
CA ARG A 4 0.20 4.27 11.92
C ARG A 4 1.36 4.26 10.94
N THR A 5 2.01 5.41 10.76
CA THR A 5 3.22 5.51 9.97
C THR A 5 4.31 4.62 10.59
N THR A 6 4.99 3.86 9.75
CA THR A 6 6.00 2.88 10.17
C THR A 6 7.32 3.20 9.50
N LYS A 7 8.41 3.09 10.23
CA LYS A 7 9.75 3.34 9.70
C LYS A 7 10.25 2.13 8.90
N TYR A 8 11.08 2.40 7.89
CA TYR A 8 11.69 1.36 7.07
C TYR A 8 12.39 0.28 7.92
N ASP A 9 13.15 0.70 8.94
CA ASP A 9 13.90 -0.24 9.78
C ASP A 9 12.98 -1.26 10.45
N GLU A 10 11.81 -0.85 10.85
CA GLU A 10 10.85 -1.76 11.48
C GLU A 10 10.24 -2.71 10.44
N VAL A 11 9.94 -2.22 9.24
CA VAL A 11 9.45 -3.07 8.15
C VAL A 11 10.50 -4.14 7.82
N GLU A 12 11.75 -3.73 7.71
CA GLU A 12 12.86 -4.65 7.44
C GLU A 12 12.99 -5.72 8.53
N LYS A 13 12.99 -5.29 9.78
CA LYS A 13 13.14 -6.20 10.92
C LYS A 13 12.01 -7.21 11.01
N GLU A 14 10.77 -6.76 10.87
CA GLU A 14 9.60 -7.59 11.13
C GLU A 14 9.11 -8.36 9.90
N LEU A 15 9.26 -7.80 8.70
CA LEU A 15 8.66 -8.35 7.49
C LEU A 15 9.66 -8.62 6.37
N GLY A 16 10.89 -8.14 6.48
CA GLY A 16 11.85 -8.20 5.39
C GLY A 16 12.24 -9.61 4.97
N LYS A 17 12.27 -10.56 5.90
CA LYS A 17 12.58 -11.96 5.59
C LYS A 17 11.41 -12.68 4.94
N VAL A 18 10.20 -12.30 5.34
CA VAL A 18 8.97 -12.93 4.83
C VAL A 18 8.65 -12.43 3.42
N LYS A 19 8.90 -11.14 3.17
CA LYS A 19 8.55 -10.50 1.92
C LYS A 19 9.62 -9.45 1.56
N PRO A 20 10.78 -9.87 1.06
CA PRO A 20 11.89 -8.93 0.79
C PRO A 20 11.56 -7.83 -0.20
N ASP A 21 10.66 -8.08 -1.15
CA ASP A 21 10.27 -7.08 -2.14
C ASP A 21 9.45 -5.92 -1.58
N LEU A 22 9.04 -5.99 -0.30
CA LEU A 22 8.45 -4.83 0.38
C LEU A 22 9.46 -3.71 0.62
N LEU A 23 10.75 -4.03 0.65
CA LEU A 23 11.78 -3.11 1.15
C LEU A 23 12.15 -2.07 0.09
N ASP A 24 11.87 -0.80 0.40
CA ASP A 24 12.20 0.34 -0.46
C ASP A 24 12.43 1.54 0.46
N LYS A 25 13.67 2.00 0.53
CA LYS A 25 14.05 3.11 1.40
C LYS A 25 13.42 4.44 1.00
N SER A 26 12.97 4.55 -0.25
CA SER A 26 12.29 5.76 -0.74
C SER A 26 10.80 5.77 -0.41
N ALA A 27 10.24 4.67 0.06
CA ALA A 27 8.82 4.55 0.32
C ALA A 27 8.44 5.08 1.71
N THR A 28 7.21 5.57 1.79
CA THR A 28 6.55 5.86 3.06
C THR A 28 5.64 4.68 3.37
N TYR A 29 5.74 4.17 4.59
CA TYR A 29 4.98 3.00 5.03
C TYR A 29 3.93 3.36 6.06
N GLN A 30 2.75 2.73 5.95
CA GLN A 30 1.78 2.67 7.03
C GLN A 30 1.65 1.23 7.46
N GLY A 31 1.73 1.00 8.76
CA GLY A 31 1.69 -0.35 9.32
C GLY A 31 0.46 -0.61 10.16
N ALA A 32 0.02 -1.85 10.15
CA ALA A 32 -1.02 -2.35 11.04
C ALA A 32 -0.35 -3.12 12.19
N TYR A 33 -0.74 -2.77 13.41
CA TYR A 33 -0.16 -3.34 14.63
C TYR A 33 -1.22 -4.07 15.42
N PHE A 34 -0.92 -5.29 15.78
CA PHE A 34 -1.73 -6.11 16.66
C PHE A 34 -0.89 -6.44 17.89
N LYS A 35 -1.33 -6.00 19.08
CA LYS A 35 -0.58 -6.16 20.33
C LYS A 35 0.88 -5.72 20.18
N ASP A 36 1.06 -4.52 19.61
CA ASP A 36 2.34 -3.86 19.35
C ASP A 36 3.25 -4.58 18.35
N LYS A 37 2.75 -5.61 17.66
CA LYS A 37 3.49 -6.31 16.62
C LYS A 37 3.02 -5.86 15.25
N LEU A 38 3.97 -5.55 14.36
CA LEU A 38 3.67 -5.20 12.97
C LEU A 38 3.21 -6.45 12.22
N VAL A 39 1.96 -6.44 11.75
CA VAL A 39 1.34 -7.60 11.09
C VAL A 39 0.97 -7.33 9.64
N GLY A 40 1.05 -6.10 9.20
CA GLY A 40 0.76 -5.75 7.82
C GLY A 40 1.27 -4.36 7.49
N VAL A 41 1.39 -4.06 6.20
CA VAL A 41 1.95 -2.79 5.75
C VAL A 41 1.43 -2.45 4.37
N VAL A 42 1.28 -1.15 4.11
CA VAL A 42 1.11 -0.59 2.77
C VAL A 42 2.15 0.49 2.57
N SER A 43 2.48 0.79 1.33
CA SER A 43 3.48 1.80 1.03
C SER A 43 3.09 2.66 -0.15
N TYR A 44 3.72 3.83 -0.23
CA TYR A 44 3.67 4.68 -1.41
C TYR A 44 4.97 5.46 -1.54
N VAL A 45 5.25 5.91 -2.76
CA VAL A 45 6.38 6.78 -3.06
C VAL A 45 5.86 8.03 -3.72
N GLU A 46 6.12 9.18 -3.13
CA GLU A 46 5.72 10.46 -3.72
C GLU A 46 6.78 10.93 -4.70
N HIS A 47 6.35 11.15 -5.95
CA HIS A 47 7.16 11.77 -7.01
C HIS A 47 6.65 13.18 -7.29
N PRO A 48 7.42 14.02 -8.01
CA PRO A 48 6.96 15.39 -8.31
C PRO A 48 5.60 15.48 -8.98
N ASN A 49 5.28 14.55 -9.90
CA ASN A 49 4.08 14.61 -10.73
C ASN A 49 3.02 13.57 -10.38
N HIS A 50 3.32 12.63 -9.48
CA HIS A 50 2.41 11.54 -9.14
C HIS A 50 2.83 10.88 -7.84
N VAL A 51 1.95 10.02 -7.33
CA VAL A 51 2.26 9.14 -6.21
C VAL A 51 2.15 7.71 -6.71
N TYR A 52 3.21 6.94 -6.51
CA TYR A 52 3.21 5.51 -6.84
C TYR A 52 2.77 4.72 -5.62
N LEU A 53 1.68 3.97 -5.74
CA LEU A 53 1.20 3.09 -4.68
C LEU A 53 2.00 1.80 -4.75
N GLY A 54 2.74 1.53 -3.69
CA GLY A 54 3.59 0.35 -3.61
C GLY A 54 2.84 -0.88 -3.12
N HIS A 55 3.53 -1.66 -2.32
CA HIS A 55 3.01 -2.93 -1.86
C HIS A 55 1.92 -2.79 -0.81
N ALA A 56 1.09 -3.83 -0.70
CA ALA A 56 0.16 -4.03 0.40
C ALA A 56 0.31 -5.48 0.82
N PHE A 57 0.63 -5.72 2.08
CA PHE A 57 0.94 -7.06 2.58
C PHE A 57 0.43 -7.24 4.01
N VAL A 58 -0.16 -8.40 4.27
CA VAL A 58 -0.57 -8.81 5.62
C VAL A 58 -0.02 -10.22 5.84
N ILE A 59 0.58 -10.47 6.99
CA ILE A 59 1.10 -11.80 7.30
C ILE A 59 -0.03 -12.84 7.32
N ASP A 60 0.30 -14.09 7.00
CA ASP A 60 -0.71 -15.15 6.80
C ASP A 60 -1.64 -15.31 8.01
N GLU A 61 -1.09 -15.28 9.22
CA GLU A 61 -1.85 -15.49 10.45
C GLU A 61 -2.93 -14.44 10.69
N HIS A 62 -2.82 -13.29 10.03
CA HIS A 62 -3.75 -12.17 10.19
C HIS A 62 -4.59 -11.88 8.96
N ARG A 63 -4.51 -12.71 7.93
CA ARG A 63 -5.34 -12.56 6.74
C ARG A 63 -6.78 -12.92 7.02
N GLY A 64 -7.70 -12.35 6.21
CA GLY A 64 -9.12 -12.60 6.36
C GLY A 64 -9.79 -11.88 7.52
N LYS A 65 -9.12 -10.90 8.13
CA LYS A 65 -9.64 -10.14 9.27
C LYS A 65 -9.92 -8.66 8.93
N GLY A 66 -9.90 -8.30 7.65
CA GLY A 66 -10.17 -6.93 7.22
C GLY A 66 -8.99 -5.96 7.36
N ILE A 67 -7.80 -6.43 7.71
CA ILE A 67 -6.63 -5.58 7.92
C ILE A 67 -6.18 -4.94 6.61
N TYR A 68 -6.18 -5.71 5.52
CA TYR A 68 -5.83 -5.22 4.19
C TYR A 68 -6.70 -4.03 3.81
N LYS A 69 -8.00 -4.14 4.04
CA LYS A 69 -8.96 -3.07 3.73
C LYS A 69 -8.66 -1.81 4.57
N LEU A 70 -8.39 -1.98 5.86
CA LEU A 70 -8.05 -0.86 6.74
C LEU A 70 -6.77 -0.16 6.29
N LEU A 71 -5.75 -0.92 5.90
CA LEU A 71 -4.51 -0.36 5.39
C LEU A 71 -4.73 0.42 4.10
N TRP A 72 -5.54 -0.11 3.19
CA TRP A 72 -5.90 0.55 1.94
C TRP A 72 -6.61 1.87 2.19
N GLU A 73 -7.58 1.87 3.08
CA GLU A 73 -8.35 3.08 3.41
C GLU A 73 -7.46 4.14 4.05
N TYR A 74 -6.57 3.73 4.94
CA TYR A 74 -5.65 4.65 5.60
C TYR A 74 -4.67 5.26 4.59
N ARG A 75 -4.08 4.45 3.72
CA ARG A 75 -3.19 4.94 2.67
C ARG A 75 -3.91 5.90 1.73
N ASN A 76 -5.13 5.55 1.31
CA ASN A 76 -5.92 6.41 0.44
C ASN A 76 -6.17 7.79 1.06
N MET A 77 -6.46 7.81 2.35
CA MET A 77 -6.63 9.07 3.07
C MET A 77 -5.35 9.91 3.05
N LYS A 78 -4.20 9.28 3.27
CA LYS A 78 -2.92 9.98 3.28
C LYS A 78 -2.52 10.49 1.90
N VAL A 79 -2.61 9.67 0.87
CA VAL A 79 -2.18 10.07 -0.48
C VAL A 79 -3.14 11.08 -1.11
N LYS A 80 -4.40 11.07 -0.73
CA LYS A 80 -5.38 12.06 -1.21
C LYS A 80 -4.96 13.48 -0.83
N GLU A 81 -4.36 13.66 0.33
CA GLU A 81 -3.90 14.96 0.79
C GLU A 81 -2.79 15.53 -0.09
N LEU A 82 -2.07 14.68 -0.82
CA LEU A 82 -0.98 15.11 -1.69
C LEU A 82 -1.48 15.74 -3.01
N GLY A 83 -2.74 15.49 -3.40
CA GLY A 83 -3.35 16.12 -4.57
C GLY A 83 -2.75 15.73 -5.90
N LYS A 84 -2.04 14.62 -5.99
CA LYS A 84 -1.37 14.14 -7.20
C LYS A 84 -2.06 12.91 -7.75
N PRO A 85 -1.95 12.65 -9.08
CA PRO A 85 -2.44 11.40 -9.63
C PRO A 85 -1.81 10.19 -8.95
N LEU A 86 -2.58 9.13 -8.76
CA LEU A 86 -2.13 7.89 -8.16
C LEU A 86 -1.89 6.86 -9.26
N ILE A 87 -0.73 6.22 -9.23
CA ILE A 87 -0.34 5.20 -10.19
C ILE A 87 0.02 3.94 -9.42
N ALA A 88 -0.37 2.79 -9.93
CA ALA A 88 -0.02 1.52 -9.32
C ALA A 88 0.10 0.44 -10.38
N HIS A 89 1.01 -0.51 -10.16
CA HIS A 89 0.99 -1.77 -10.88
C HIS A 89 0.08 -2.75 -10.13
N CYS A 90 -0.66 -3.55 -10.86
CA CYS A 90 -1.51 -4.57 -10.27
C CYS A 90 -1.34 -5.89 -11.01
N ASN A 91 -1.77 -6.97 -10.40
CA ASN A 91 -1.85 -8.27 -11.05
C ASN A 91 -3.33 -8.61 -11.28
N VAL A 92 -3.59 -9.79 -11.86
CA VAL A 92 -4.97 -10.23 -12.13
C VAL A 92 -5.81 -10.22 -10.84
N SER A 93 -5.21 -10.63 -9.72
CA SER A 93 -5.93 -10.71 -8.44
C SER A 93 -6.34 -9.35 -7.89
N SER A 94 -5.48 -8.33 -8.07
CA SER A 94 -5.72 -7.00 -7.51
C SER A 94 -6.41 -6.03 -8.47
N LEU A 95 -6.45 -6.35 -9.77
CA LEU A 95 -7.01 -5.45 -10.78
C LEU A 95 -8.44 -5.02 -10.46
N LYS A 96 -9.29 -5.97 -10.14
CA LYS A 96 -10.68 -5.69 -9.81
C LYS A 96 -10.81 -4.72 -8.63
N HIS A 97 -9.97 -4.90 -7.62
CA HIS A 97 -9.97 -4.04 -6.45
C HIS A 97 -9.61 -2.60 -6.83
N PHE A 98 -8.58 -2.40 -7.67
CA PHE A 98 -8.23 -1.08 -8.17
C PHE A 98 -9.37 -0.45 -8.98
N LEU A 99 -9.95 -1.20 -9.91
CA LEU A 99 -11.04 -0.70 -10.73
C LEU A 99 -12.26 -0.31 -9.89
N ASN A 100 -12.58 -1.09 -8.87
CA ASN A 100 -13.69 -0.79 -7.97
C ASN A 100 -13.44 0.46 -7.12
N ASN A 101 -12.19 0.88 -7.00
CA ASN A 101 -11.80 2.06 -6.23
C ASN A 101 -11.49 3.28 -7.10
N GLY A 102 -12.00 3.30 -8.33
CA GLY A 102 -11.91 4.46 -9.20
C GLY A 102 -10.65 4.56 -10.03
N PHE A 103 -9.84 3.52 -10.05
CA PHE A 103 -8.69 3.47 -10.95
C PHE A 103 -9.13 3.05 -12.34
N ILE A 104 -8.41 3.53 -13.35
CA ILE A 104 -8.60 3.10 -14.73
C ILE A 104 -7.35 2.35 -15.19
N LEU A 105 -7.57 1.36 -16.06
CA LEU A 105 -6.46 0.62 -16.65
C LEU A 105 -5.78 1.48 -17.70
N ASP A 106 -4.47 1.67 -17.57
CA ASP A 106 -3.68 2.42 -18.53
C ASP A 106 -2.78 1.46 -19.30
N LYS A 107 -2.92 1.47 -20.64
CA LYS A 107 -2.04 0.76 -21.57
C LYS A 107 -1.67 -0.67 -21.17
N GLY A 108 -2.66 -1.53 -21.08
CA GLY A 108 -2.50 -2.97 -21.29
C GLY A 108 -1.63 -3.81 -20.38
N LEU A 109 -0.84 -3.26 -19.46
CA LEU A 109 0.05 -4.05 -18.61
C LEU A 109 -0.22 -3.81 -17.14
N PHE A 110 -1.47 -3.96 -16.71
CA PHE A 110 -1.82 -3.87 -15.31
C PHE A 110 -1.27 -2.60 -14.61
N LEU A 111 -1.04 -1.54 -15.37
CA LEU A 111 -0.78 -0.22 -14.83
C LEU A 111 -2.11 0.50 -14.67
N VAL A 112 -2.43 0.90 -13.45
CA VAL A 112 -3.69 1.60 -13.16
C VAL A 112 -3.39 2.99 -12.67
N ILE A 113 -4.27 3.95 -13.04
CA ILE A 113 -4.11 5.36 -12.71
C ILE A 113 -5.41 5.89 -12.13
N LYS A 114 -5.29 6.75 -11.15
CA LYS A 114 -6.40 7.51 -10.62
C LYS A 114 -5.99 8.96 -10.44
N ASN A 115 -6.74 9.88 -11.06
CA ASN A 115 -6.55 11.30 -10.82
C ASN A 115 -7.27 11.69 -9.53
N VAL A 116 -6.57 12.45 -8.70
CA VAL A 116 -7.10 12.93 -7.42
C VAL A 116 -7.32 14.43 -7.55
N GLU A 117 -8.55 14.84 -7.32
CA GLU A 117 -8.94 16.26 -7.34
C GLU A 117 -9.09 16.82 -5.94
#